data_bd33bdf2d4ca9c2536898ddaa7a3083c
#
_entry.id   bd33bdf2d4ca9c2536898ddaa7a3083c
#
_cell.length_a   1.000
_cell.length_b   1.000
_cell.length_c   1.000
_cell.angle_alpha   90.00
_cell.angle_beta   90.00
_cell.angle_gamma   90.00
#
_symmetry.space_group_name_H-M   'P 1'
#
loop_
_entity.id
_entity.type
_entity.pdbx_description
1 polymer ?
#
loop_
_entity_poly.entity_id
_entity_poly.type
_entity_poly.pdbx_seq_one_letter_code
_entity_poly.pdbx_strand_id
1 'polypeptide(L)'
;MKIHVQRGKMTGYQTEALVAHHFEDGILEQEPAGFVDRASGGQIGNLLASGDFRGKLCQTAVIRTGGAMPARRIVVVGLGKRVDFSLEKLRGAYAAAARQARDLNLKEFSLAVDGGVLDLPLPQVAEAVLEGALLGLYRFTPYKTVDRENMTNVRDIHVIDDDADCLKAIGEAVGRAEAIAKAVFLARDLVSRPGNDMTPSDLVREARTVAGGRPVKLRVLDAAQMKKIGMNALLGVARGSSEPAKFIILEYDGRR
;
A
#
# COMPACT_ATOMS: atom_id res chain seq x y z
N MET A 1 -9.10 4.29 -5.76
CA MET A 1 -8.46 3.00 -5.98
C MET A 1 -9.35 1.94 -5.35
N LYS A 2 -9.62 0.86 -6.08
CA LYS A 2 -10.48 -0.24 -5.61
C LYS A 2 -9.68 -1.56 -5.63
N ILE A 3 -9.97 -2.43 -4.67
CA ILE A 3 -9.44 -3.78 -4.64
C ILE A 3 -10.59 -4.73 -5.02
N HIS A 4 -10.34 -5.59 -5.98
CA HIS A 4 -11.28 -6.60 -6.48
C HIS A 4 -10.74 -7.98 -6.14
N VAL A 5 -11.48 -8.77 -5.39
CA VAL A 5 -11.15 -10.17 -5.08
C VAL A 5 -11.96 -11.05 -6.01
N GLN A 6 -11.30 -11.86 -6.85
CA GLN A 6 -11.94 -12.56 -7.95
C GLN A 6 -11.46 -14.01 -8.03
N ARG A 7 -12.39 -14.91 -8.34
CA ARG A 7 -12.07 -16.32 -8.56
C ARG A 7 -11.49 -16.53 -9.95
N GLY A 8 -10.35 -17.21 -10.01
CA GLY A 8 -9.72 -17.56 -11.27
C GLY A 8 -8.27 -17.99 -11.12
N LYS A 9 -7.68 -18.41 -12.24
CA LYS A 9 -6.24 -18.70 -12.30
C LYS A 9 -5.46 -17.43 -12.60
N MET A 10 -4.47 -17.11 -11.80
CA MET A 10 -3.61 -15.94 -11.94
C MET A 10 -3.04 -15.82 -13.37
N THR A 11 -2.55 -16.92 -13.94
CA THR A 11 -1.94 -16.94 -15.27
C THR A 11 -2.94 -16.81 -16.42
N GLY A 12 -4.23 -17.03 -16.15
CA GLY A 12 -5.33 -16.89 -17.12
C GLY A 12 -6.09 -15.56 -17.04
N TYR A 13 -5.71 -14.66 -16.11
CA TYR A 13 -6.42 -13.41 -15.91
C TYR A 13 -5.91 -12.31 -16.84
N GLN A 14 -6.86 -11.64 -17.54
CA GLN A 14 -6.51 -10.51 -18.40
C GLN A 14 -6.29 -9.25 -17.57
N THR A 15 -5.10 -8.67 -17.66
CA THR A 15 -4.69 -7.48 -16.90
C THR A 15 -3.59 -6.72 -17.64
N GLU A 16 -3.36 -5.47 -17.27
CA GLU A 16 -2.24 -4.69 -17.82
C GLU A 16 -0.88 -5.20 -17.30
N ALA A 17 -0.82 -5.67 -16.04
CA ALA A 17 0.34 -6.35 -15.49
C ALA A 17 -0.05 -7.36 -14.42
N LEU A 18 0.68 -8.47 -14.36
CA LEU A 18 0.64 -9.44 -13.28
C LEU A 18 1.87 -9.27 -12.40
N VAL A 19 1.67 -9.12 -11.08
CA VAL A 19 2.75 -9.07 -10.10
C VAL A 19 3.05 -10.47 -9.59
N ALA A 20 4.31 -10.88 -9.69
CA ALA A 20 4.84 -12.13 -9.14
C ALA A 20 6.07 -11.83 -8.27
N HIS A 21 6.27 -12.61 -7.20
CA HIS A 21 7.44 -12.46 -6.34
C HIS A 21 8.38 -13.66 -6.43
N HIS A 22 9.65 -13.44 -6.09
CA HIS A 22 10.68 -14.47 -6.07
C HIS A 22 11.71 -14.19 -4.97
N PHE A 23 12.13 -15.24 -4.23
CA PHE A 23 13.22 -15.12 -3.27
C PHE A 23 14.60 -15.17 -3.95
N GLU A 24 15.58 -14.46 -3.38
CA GLU A 24 16.96 -14.43 -3.89
C GLU A 24 17.62 -15.82 -3.87
N ASP A 25 17.29 -16.63 -2.86
CA ASP A 25 17.76 -18.01 -2.66
C ASP A 25 16.65 -19.05 -2.94
N GLY A 26 15.58 -18.64 -3.64
CA GLY A 26 14.44 -19.47 -3.95
C GLY A 26 14.67 -20.35 -5.19
N ILE A 27 13.89 -21.44 -5.26
CA ILE A 27 13.80 -22.29 -6.44
C ILE A 27 12.56 -21.87 -7.22
N LEU A 28 12.75 -21.33 -8.43
CA LEU A 28 11.68 -20.71 -9.22
C LEU A 28 10.47 -21.63 -9.41
N GLU A 29 10.69 -22.92 -9.68
CA GLU A 29 9.64 -23.91 -9.92
C GLU A 29 8.75 -24.21 -8.71
N GLN A 30 9.25 -23.90 -7.52
CA GLN A 30 8.57 -24.12 -6.23
C GLN A 30 7.80 -22.88 -5.73
N GLU A 31 7.88 -21.78 -6.48
CA GLU A 31 7.28 -20.50 -6.11
C GLU A 31 6.16 -20.10 -7.08
N PRO A 32 5.25 -19.19 -6.69
CA PRO A 32 4.21 -18.67 -7.57
C PRO A 32 4.77 -18.10 -8.88
N ALA A 33 5.96 -17.49 -8.83
CA ALA A 33 6.67 -17.01 -10.02
C ALA A 33 6.95 -18.13 -11.04
N GLY A 34 7.14 -19.38 -10.61
CA GLY A 34 7.35 -20.51 -11.51
C GLY A 34 6.14 -20.89 -12.35
N PHE A 35 4.92 -20.69 -11.81
CA PHE A 35 3.70 -20.86 -12.63
C PHE A 35 3.61 -19.78 -13.70
N VAL A 36 3.97 -18.54 -13.34
CA VAL A 36 4.00 -17.40 -14.27
C VAL A 36 5.10 -17.58 -15.31
N ASP A 37 6.25 -18.09 -14.89
CA ASP A 37 7.38 -18.40 -15.78
C ASP A 37 6.99 -19.40 -16.87
N ARG A 38 6.42 -20.54 -16.48
CA ARG A 38 5.93 -21.54 -17.44
C ARG A 38 4.89 -20.97 -18.40
N ALA A 39 3.94 -20.17 -17.89
CA ALA A 39 2.88 -19.55 -18.69
C ALA A 39 3.45 -18.49 -19.67
N SER A 40 4.56 -17.85 -19.33
CA SER A 40 5.21 -16.83 -20.16
C SER A 40 6.30 -17.38 -21.08
N GLY A 41 6.53 -18.70 -21.08
CA GLY A 41 7.57 -19.33 -21.91
C GLY A 41 9.00 -19.18 -21.36
N GLY A 42 9.18 -19.21 -20.03
CA GLY A 42 10.50 -19.22 -19.37
C GLY A 42 11.12 -17.83 -19.22
N GLN A 43 10.35 -16.75 -19.32
CA GLN A 43 10.91 -15.40 -19.36
C GLN A 43 11.47 -14.94 -18.00
N ILE A 44 10.93 -15.40 -16.87
CA ILE A 44 11.48 -15.08 -15.54
C ILE A 44 12.78 -15.86 -15.35
N GLY A 45 12.81 -17.15 -15.73
CA GLY A 45 14.02 -17.97 -15.69
C GLY A 45 15.16 -17.36 -16.52
N ASN A 46 14.87 -16.80 -17.70
CA ASN A 46 15.85 -16.10 -18.52
C ASN A 46 16.42 -14.85 -17.82
N LEU A 47 15.60 -14.07 -17.12
CA LEU A 47 16.09 -12.92 -16.33
C LEU A 47 16.98 -13.34 -15.15
N LEU A 48 16.64 -14.45 -14.49
CA LEU A 48 17.49 -15.01 -13.43
C LEU A 48 18.82 -15.52 -13.97
N ALA A 49 18.79 -16.23 -15.10
CA ALA A 49 19.99 -16.76 -15.74
C ALA A 49 20.93 -15.67 -16.26
N SER A 50 20.39 -14.56 -16.81
CA SER A 50 21.20 -13.42 -17.26
C SER A 50 21.77 -12.59 -16.08
N GLY A 51 21.20 -12.74 -14.88
CA GLY A 51 21.55 -11.94 -13.70
C GLY A 51 20.95 -10.53 -13.67
N ASP A 52 20.07 -10.18 -14.62
CA ASP A 52 19.39 -8.89 -14.66
C ASP A 52 18.40 -8.75 -13.49
N PHE A 53 17.85 -9.88 -13.06
CA PHE A 53 17.06 -10.01 -11.84
C PHE A 53 17.64 -11.12 -10.97
N ARG A 54 17.80 -10.86 -9.68
CA ARG A 54 18.38 -11.80 -8.70
C ARG A 54 17.49 -12.07 -7.50
N GLY A 55 16.26 -11.56 -7.48
CA GLY A 55 15.37 -11.69 -6.34
C GLY A 55 15.74 -10.89 -5.10
N LYS A 56 16.71 -9.95 -5.18
CA LYS A 56 17.09 -9.10 -4.06
C LYS A 56 15.88 -8.32 -3.55
N LEU A 57 15.85 -8.03 -2.24
CA LEU A 57 14.72 -7.34 -1.62
C LEU A 57 14.36 -6.05 -2.38
N CYS A 58 13.07 -5.93 -2.73
CA CYS A 58 12.51 -4.80 -3.49
C CYS A 58 13.09 -4.59 -4.90
N GLN A 59 13.97 -5.46 -5.39
CA GLN A 59 14.39 -5.42 -6.80
C GLN A 59 13.16 -5.72 -7.67
N THR A 60 12.95 -4.95 -8.73
CA THR A 60 11.86 -5.18 -9.67
C THR A 60 12.39 -5.37 -11.08
N ALA A 61 11.75 -6.25 -11.84
CA ALA A 61 11.95 -6.37 -13.27
C ALA A 61 10.61 -6.41 -14.00
N VAL A 62 10.59 -5.93 -15.24
CA VAL A 62 9.38 -5.87 -16.07
C VAL A 62 9.59 -6.66 -17.34
N ILE A 63 8.71 -7.61 -17.57
CA ILE A 63 8.70 -8.46 -18.75
C ILE A 63 7.47 -8.14 -19.59
N ARG A 64 7.61 -7.97 -20.88
CA ARG A 64 6.50 -7.90 -21.83
C ARG A 64 6.19 -9.32 -22.32
N THR A 65 4.96 -9.78 -22.14
CA THR A 65 4.58 -11.17 -22.43
C THR A 65 4.49 -11.49 -23.93
N GLY A 66 4.39 -10.46 -24.76
CA GLY A 66 4.26 -10.67 -26.22
C GLY A 66 3.04 -11.47 -26.65
N GLY A 67 2.04 -11.62 -25.77
CA GLY A 67 0.84 -12.43 -26.05
C GLY A 67 0.95 -13.89 -25.59
N ALA A 68 2.06 -14.29 -24.95
CA ALA A 68 2.22 -15.65 -24.41
C ALA A 68 1.19 -15.98 -23.31
N MET A 69 0.69 -14.93 -22.62
CA MET A 69 -0.36 -15.04 -21.61
C MET A 69 -1.29 -13.80 -21.65
N PRO A 70 -2.50 -13.87 -21.04
CA PRO A 70 -3.46 -12.75 -21.06
C PRO A 70 -2.96 -11.46 -20.42
N ALA A 71 -2.11 -11.54 -19.38
CA ALA A 71 -1.45 -10.37 -18.81
C ALA A 71 -0.46 -9.77 -19.82
N ARG A 72 -0.54 -8.47 -20.08
CA ARG A 72 0.35 -7.80 -21.05
C ARG A 72 1.79 -7.68 -20.57
N ARG A 73 1.98 -7.67 -19.26
CA ARG A 73 3.30 -7.55 -18.61
C ARG A 73 3.34 -8.43 -17.36
N ILE A 74 4.56 -8.78 -16.96
CA ILE A 74 4.84 -9.35 -15.66
C ILE A 74 5.74 -8.35 -14.94
N VAL A 75 5.38 -8.01 -13.71
CA VAL A 75 6.24 -7.27 -12.77
C VAL A 75 6.74 -8.29 -11.77
N VAL A 76 8.01 -8.69 -11.88
CA VAL A 76 8.63 -9.58 -10.90
C VAL A 76 9.26 -8.73 -9.81
N VAL A 77 9.06 -9.11 -8.54
CA VAL A 77 9.65 -8.43 -7.38
C VAL A 77 10.39 -9.40 -6.48
N GLY A 78 11.58 -9.00 -6.04
CA GLY A 78 12.42 -9.77 -5.14
C GLY A 78 11.99 -9.62 -3.69
N LEU A 79 11.97 -10.73 -2.96
CA LEU A 79 11.71 -10.78 -1.52
C LEU A 79 13.01 -10.81 -0.67
N GLY A 80 14.18 -10.87 -1.32
CA GLY A 80 15.46 -11.11 -0.64
C GLY A 80 15.61 -12.56 -0.22
N LYS A 81 16.47 -12.84 0.75
CA LYS A 81 16.71 -14.20 1.25
C LYS A 81 15.61 -14.66 2.20
N ARG A 82 15.24 -15.96 2.13
CA ARG A 82 14.21 -16.55 3.00
C ARG A 82 14.53 -16.43 4.48
N VAL A 83 15.80 -16.60 4.87
CA VAL A 83 16.24 -16.49 6.26
C VAL A 83 15.96 -15.12 6.88
N ASP A 84 15.93 -14.08 6.06
CA ASP A 84 15.68 -12.70 6.47
C ASP A 84 14.24 -12.25 6.28
N PHE A 85 13.34 -13.14 5.86
CA PHE A 85 11.97 -12.79 5.47
C PHE A 85 11.15 -12.29 6.68
N SER A 86 10.30 -11.31 6.42
CA SER A 86 9.31 -10.81 7.38
C SER A 86 8.13 -10.18 6.62
N LEU A 87 6.98 -10.03 7.29
CA LEU A 87 5.83 -9.32 6.73
C LEU A 87 6.15 -7.87 6.34
N GLU A 88 7.08 -7.22 7.06
CA GLU A 88 7.51 -5.85 6.72
C GLU A 88 8.31 -5.83 5.40
N LYS A 89 9.19 -6.81 5.17
CA LYS A 89 9.88 -6.96 3.89
C LYS A 89 8.91 -7.26 2.75
N LEU A 90 7.88 -8.06 3.01
CA LEU A 90 6.80 -8.32 2.06
C LEU A 90 6.04 -7.03 1.70
N ARG A 91 5.67 -6.19 2.68
CA ARG A 91 5.08 -4.87 2.44
C ARG A 91 5.98 -4.02 1.54
N GLY A 92 7.27 -3.96 1.86
CA GLY A 92 8.26 -3.22 1.07
C GLY A 92 8.36 -3.69 -0.38
N ALA A 93 8.39 -5.00 -0.60
CA ALA A 93 8.46 -5.60 -1.93
C ALA A 93 7.22 -5.27 -2.76
N TYR A 94 6.02 -5.48 -2.21
CA TYR A 94 4.78 -5.15 -2.93
C TYR A 94 4.57 -3.63 -3.12
N ALA A 95 5.09 -2.81 -2.21
CA ALA A 95 5.16 -1.36 -2.44
C ALA A 95 6.08 -1.01 -3.63
N ALA A 96 7.21 -1.72 -3.80
CA ALA A 96 8.09 -1.53 -4.95
C ALA A 96 7.42 -1.98 -6.25
N ALA A 97 6.75 -3.13 -6.26
CA ALA A 97 6.00 -3.63 -7.43
C ALA A 97 4.87 -2.66 -7.83
N ALA A 98 4.12 -2.16 -6.85
CA ALA A 98 3.04 -1.20 -7.10
C ALA A 98 3.57 0.14 -7.65
N ARG A 99 4.71 0.64 -7.14
CA ARG A 99 5.39 1.81 -7.71
C ARG A 99 5.82 1.56 -9.15
N GLN A 100 6.38 0.38 -9.44
CA GLN A 100 6.77 0.00 -10.79
C GLN A 100 5.55 0.00 -11.75
N ALA A 101 4.41 -0.56 -11.33
CA ALA A 101 3.17 -0.53 -12.10
C ALA A 101 2.69 0.91 -12.36
N ARG A 102 2.72 1.77 -11.34
CA ARG A 102 2.40 3.19 -11.44
C ARG A 102 3.32 3.93 -12.41
N ASP A 103 4.63 3.69 -12.32
CA ASP A 103 5.64 4.40 -13.13
C ASP A 103 5.62 3.94 -14.60
N LEU A 104 5.04 2.77 -14.86
CA LEU A 104 4.65 2.29 -16.20
C LEU A 104 3.32 2.90 -16.69
N ASN A 105 2.70 3.80 -15.93
CA ASN A 105 1.40 4.41 -16.21
C ASN A 105 0.26 3.39 -16.38
N LEU A 106 0.29 2.29 -15.63
CA LEU A 106 -0.79 1.31 -15.66
C LEU A 106 -2.01 1.82 -14.88
N LYS A 107 -3.20 1.47 -15.37
CA LYS A 107 -4.47 1.77 -14.69
C LYS A 107 -4.86 0.68 -13.70
N GLU A 108 -4.41 -0.54 -13.96
CA GLU A 108 -4.70 -1.72 -13.15
C GLU A 108 -3.52 -2.70 -13.15
N PHE A 109 -3.49 -3.54 -12.15
CA PHE A 109 -2.65 -4.74 -12.12
C PHE A 109 -3.31 -5.85 -11.30
N SER A 110 -2.89 -7.09 -11.54
CA SER A 110 -3.29 -8.24 -10.75
C SER A 110 -2.14 -8.80 -9.94
N LEU A 111 -2.48 -9.47 -8.85
CA LEU A 111 -1.56 -10.21 -8.00
C LEU A 111 -2.25 -11.46 -7.44
N ALA A 112 -1.45 -12.43 -7.03
CA ALA A 112 -1.90 -13.53 -6.19
C ALA A 112 -1.32 -13.38 -4.78
N VAL A 113 -2.03 -13.92 -3.80
CA VAL A 113 -1.59 -14.00 -2.41
C VAL A 113 -1.34 -15.47 -2.10
N ASP A 114 -0.12 -15.83 -1.80
CA ASP A 114 0.26 -17.19 -1.48
C ASP A 114 0.81 -17.26 -0.05
N GLY A 115 0.03 -17.84 0.87
CA GLY A 115 0.44 -18.08 2.24
C GLY A 115 1.31 -19.33 2.39
N GLY A 116 1.16 -20.32 1.48
CA GLY A 116 1.83 -21.62 1.60
C GLY A 116 3.34 -21.54 1.40
N VAL A 117 3.80 -20.79 0.40
CA VAL A 117 5.23 -20.61 0.11
C VAL A 117 5.94 -19.81 1.20
N LEU A 118 5.20 -18.95 1.92
CA LEU A 118 5.74 -18.07 2.95
C LEU A 118 5.68 -18.68 4.36
N ASP A 119 5.05 -19.86 4.51
CA ASP A 119 4.82 -20.53 5.80
C ASP A 119 4.20 -19.60 6.87
N LEU A 120 3.26 -18.76 6.44
CA LEU A 120 2.56 -17.77 7.26
C LEU A 120 1.04 -17.87 7.03
N PRO A 121 0.23 -17.49 8.04
CA PRO A 121 -1.22 -17.45 7.90
C PRO A 121 -1.64 -16.52 6.73
N LEU A 122 -2.42 -17.05 5.79
CA LEU A 122 -2.89 -16.35 4.60
C LEU A 122 -3.47 -14.95 4.90
N PRO A 123 -4.29 -14.73 5.96
CA PRO A 123 -4.82 -13.41 6.27
C PRO A 123 -3.73 -12.36 6.54
N GLN A 124 -2.64 -12.76 7.20
CA GLN A 124 -1.51 -11.85 7.50
C GLN A 124 -0.71 -11.53 6.24
N VAL A 125 -0.49 -12.53 5.39
CA VAL A 125 0.17 -12.36 4.09
C VAL A 125 -0.65 -11.44 3.20
N ALA A 126 -1.97 -11.69 3.08
CA ALA A 126 -2.88 -10.87 2.30
C ALA A 126 -2.88 -9.41 2.75
N GLU A 127 -2.97 -9.18 4.07
CA GLU A 127 -2.92 -7.85 4.66
C GLU A 127 -1.61 -7.14 4.31
N ALA A 128 -0.45 -7.80 4.49
CA ALA A 128 0.85 -7.22 4.20
C ALA A 128 1.05 -6.90 2.71
N VAL A 129 0.63 -7.79 1.82
CA VAL A 129 0.67 -7.59 0.36
C VAL A 129 -0.18 -6.39 -0.04
N LEU A 130 -1.42 -6.32 0.44
CA LEU A 130 -2.36 -5.26 0.10
C LEU A 130 -1.96 -3.91 0.70
N GLU A 131 -1.53 -3.88 1.98
CA GLU A 131 -0.98 -2.68 2.59
C GLU A 131 0.23 -2.16 1.80
N GLY A 132 1.18 -3.04 1.48
CA GLY A 132 2.35 -2.69 0.70
C GLY A 132 1.97 -2.07 -0.64
N ALA A 133 1.08 -2.71 -1.40
CA ALA A 133 0.62 -2.22 -2.69
C ALA A 133 -0.07 -0.85 -2.56
N LEU A 134 -1.01 -0.70 -1.60
CA LEU A 134 -1.73 0.54 -1.36
C LEU A 134 -0.77 1.67 -0.96
N LEU A 135 0.09 1.44 0.04
CA LEU A 135 1.02 2.45 0.56
C LEU A 135 2.08 2.86 -0.46
N GLY A 136 2.48 1.93 -1.34
CA GLY A 136 3.40 2.20 -2.44
C GLY A 136 2.83 3.13 -3.51
N LEU A 137 1.51 3.14 -3.69
CA LEU A 137 0.81 3.97 -4.66
C LEU A 137 0.51 5.39 -4.16
N TYR A 138 0.75 5.69 -2.88
CA TYR A 138 0.54 7.03 -2.35
C TYR A 138 1.33 8.09 -3.09
N ARG A 139 0.66 9.19 -3.45
CA ARG A 139 1.26 10.41 -4.01
C ARG A 139 0.61 11.62 -3.38
N PHE A 140 1.43 12.56 -2.94
CA PHE A 140 0.96 13.88 -2.51
C PHE A 140 1.04 14.86 -3.69
N THR A 141 -0.09 15.25 -4.23
CA THR A 141 -0.16 16.02 -5.49
C THR A 141 -0.87 17.38 -5.42
N PRO A 142 -1.39 17.85 -4.26
CA PRO A 142 -2.20 19.08 -4.22
C PRO A 142 -1.51 20.31 -4.81
N TYR A 143 -0.18 20.44 -4.66
CA TYR A 143 0.60 21.60 -5.13
C TYR A 143 1.34 21.36 -6.44
N LYS A 144 1.18 20.18 -7.07
CA LYS A 144 1.78 19.93 -8.38
C LYS A 144 0.97 20.65 -9.46
N THR A 145 1.65 21.51 -10.24
CA THR A 145 1.07 22.27 -11.35
C THR A 145 1.57 21.81 -12.71
N VAL A 146 2.76 21.18 -12.73
CA VAL A 146 3.42 20.69 -13.95
C VAL A 146 3.19 19.20 -14.11
N ASP A 147 3.02 18.72 -15.33
CA ASP A 147 2.85 17.31 -15.72
C ASP A 147 1.69 16.57 -15.05
N ARG A 148 0.65 17.29 -14.61
CA ARG A 148 -0.53 16.68 -13.98
C ARG A 148 -1.28 15.74 -14.92
N GLU A 149 -1.36 16.12 -16.19
CA GLU A 149 -2.03 15.36 -17.25
C GLU A 149 -1.33 14.02 -17.56
N ASN A 150 -0.02 13.94 -17.32
CA ASN A 150 0.79 12.74 -17.54
C ASN A 150 0.81 11.81 -16.32
N MET A 151 0.16 12.20 -15.21
CA MET A 151 0.11 11.40 -13.99
C MET A 151 -1.04 10.40 -14.03
N THR A 152 -0.76 9.20 -14.49
CA THR A 152 -1.71 8.09 -14.37
C THR A 152 -1.67 7.53 -12.94
N ASN A 153 -2.86 7.34 -12.38
CA ASN A 153 -3.02 6.66 -11.10
C ASN A 153 -3.57 5.25 -11.36
N VAL A 154 -3.00 4.27 -10.68
CA VAL A 154 -3.60 2.94 -10.59
C VAL A 154 -4.98 3.07 -9.94
N ARG A 155 -6.00 2.56 -10.63
CA ARG A 155 -7.40 2.64 -10.18
C ARG A 155 -7.86 1.35 -9.52
N ASP A 156 -7.39 0.21 -10.07
CA ASP A 156 -7.87 -1.11 -9.69
C ASP A 156 -6.71 -2.07 -9.42
N ILE A 157 -6.83 -2.83 -8.33
CA ILE A 157 -5.95 -3.94 -7.97
C ILE A 157 -6.81 -5.19 -7.94
N HIS A 158 -6.44 -6.20 -8.72
CA HIS A 158 -7.16 -7.46 -8.79
C HIS A 158 -6.40 -8.55 -8.05
N VAL A 159 -7.00 -9.11 -7.01
CA VAL A 159 -6.47 -10.27 -6.28
C VAL A 159 -7.15 -11.51 -6.82
N ILE A 160 -6.36 -12.41 -7.39
CA ILE A 160 -6.87 -13.59 -8.08
C ILE A 160 -6.45 -14.84 -7.33
N ASP A 161 -7.43 -15.68 -7.01
CA ASP A 161 -7.23 -17.00 -6.42
C ASP A 161 -8.31 -17.96 -6.95
N ASP A 162 -8.06 -19.25 -7.03
CA ASP A 162 -9.04 -20.25 -7.46
C ASP A 162 -9.72 -20.96 -6.29
N ASP A 163 -9.21 -20.82 -5.07
CA ASP A 163 -9.75 -21.37 -3.84
C ASP A 163 -10.75 -20.42 -3.18
N ALA A 164 -11.95 -20.92 -2.85
CA ALA A 164 -13.02 -20.12 -2.27
C ALA A 164 -12.73 -19.68 -0.82
N ASP A 165 -12.05 -20.52 -0.03
CA ASP A 165 -11.71 -20.22 1.36
C ASP A 165 -10.58 -19.19 1.42
N CYS A 166 -9.61 -19.28 0.50
CA CYS A 166 -8.59 -18.26 0.31
C CYS A 166 -9.22 -16.90 -0.04
N LEU A 167 -10.16 -16.87 -1.00
CA LEU A 167 -10.85 -15.65 -1.40
C LEU A 167 -11.60 -14.99 -0.24
N LYS A 168 -12.23 -15.78 0.64
CA LYS A 168 -12.90 -15.26 1.84
C LYS A 168 -11.90 -14.60 2.80
N ALA A 169 -10.80 -15.29 3.11
CA ALA A 169 -9.74 -14.79 3.99
C ALA A 169 -9.09 -13.50 3.44
N ILE A 170 -8.84 -13.47 2.12
CA ILE A 170 -8.33 -12.30 1.42
C ILE A 170 -9.33 -11.13 1.51
N GLY A 171 -10.63 -11.41 1.30
CA GLY A 171 -11.70 -10.39 1.39
C GLY A 171 -11.75 -9.72 2.76
N GLU A 172 -11.55 -10.46 3.85
CA GLU A 172 -11.46 -9.90 5.20
C GLU A 172 -10.19 -9.03 5.38
N ALA A 173 -9.07 -9.45 4.81
CA ALA A 173 -7.82 -8.68 4.84
C ALA A 173 -7.92 -7.36 4.06
N VAL A 174 -8.68 -7.31 2.95
CA VAL A 174 -8.92 -6.09 2.16
C VAL A 174 -9.46 -4.97 3.03
N GLY A 175 -10.49 -5.25 3.85
CA GLY A 175 -11.10 -4.23 4.70
C GLY A 175 -10.11 -3.62 5.71
N ARG A 176 -9.23 -4.45 6.30
CA ARG A 176 -8.19 -3.99 7.23
C ARG A 176 -7.11 -3.18 6.51
N ALA A 177 -6.58 -3.70 5.40
CA ALA A 177 -5.54 -3.03 4.61
C ALA A 177 -6.02 -1.66 4.09
N GLU A 178 -7.26 -1.56 3.61
CA GLU A 178 -7.84 -0.27 3.18
C GLU A 178 -7.99 0.72 4.34
N ALA A 179 -8.43 0.25 5.52
CA ALA A 179 -8.57 1.11 6.69
C ALA A 179 -7.22 1.68 7.14
N ILE A 180 -6.18 0.83 7.20
CA ILE A 180 -4.82 1.23 7.55
C ILE A 180 -4.27 2.19 6.50
N ALA A 181 -4.39 1.86 5.21
CA ALA A 181 -3.89 2.71 4.14
C ALA A 181 -4.56 4.10 4.15
N LYS A 182 -5.88 4.18 4.35
CA LYS A 182 -6.61 5.47 4.46
C LYS A 182 -6.11 6.30 5.65
N ALA A 183 -5.85 5.67 6.81
CA ALA A 183 -5.31 6.35 7.98
C ALA A 183 -3.88 6.88 7.74
N VAL A 184 -3.02 6.07 7.13
CA VAL A 184 -1.66 6.47 6.78
C VAL A 184 -1.64 7.58 5.72
N PHE A 185 -2.54 7.52 4.72
CA PHE A 185 -2.66 8.57 3.71
C PHE A 185 -3.08 9.89 4.34
N LEU A 186 -4.09 9.88 5.23
CA LEU A 186 -4.48 11.06 5.98
C LEU A 186 -3.29 11.66 6.75
N ALA A 187 -2.56 10.83 7.51
CA ALA A 187 -1.40 11.30 8.26
C ALA A 187 -0.31 11.91 7.34
N ARG A 188 -0.02 11.26 6.21
CA ARG A 188 0.94 11.76 5.23
C ARG A 188 0.48 13.07 4.58
N ASP A 189 -0.82 13.19 4.25
CA ASP A 189 -1.40 14.42 3.70
C ASP A 189 -1.28 15.58 4.67
N LEU A 190 -1.57 15.36 5.96
CA LEU A 190 -1.47 16.38 6.99
C LEU A 190 -0.03 16.88 7.17
N VAL A 191 0.95 15.97 7.21
CA VAL A 191 2.38 16.30 7.37
C VAL A 191 2.96 16.95 6.12
N SER A 192 2.46 16.61 4.92
CA SER A 192 2.99 17.12 3.65
C SER A 192 2.47 18.50 3.28
N ARG A 193 1.45 19.01 3.97
CA ARG A 193 0.95 20.38 3.75
C ARG A 193 1.85 21.40 4.44
N PRO A 194 2.14 22.54 3.80
CA PRO A 194 2.90 23.62 4.43
C PRO A 194 2.08 24.31 5.53
N GLY A 195 2.77 24.98 6.46
CA GLY A 195 2.16 25.57 7.66
C GLY A 195 1.11 26.65 7.41
N ASN A 196 1.11 27.28 6.23
CA ASN A 196 0.07 28.22 5.81
C ASN A 196 -1.23 27.55 5.34
N ASP A 197 -1.16 26.26 4.96
CA ASP A 197 -2.31 25.46 4.50
C ASP A 197 -2.75 24.41 5.53
N MET A 198 -1.96 24.21 6.59
CA MET A 198 -2.27 23.31 7.71
C MET A 198 -2.06 24.04 9.02
N THR A 199 -2.98 24.95 9.32
CA THR A 199 -3.04 25.69 10.58
C THR A 199 -3.62 24.83 11.73
N PRO A 200 -3.48 25.24 12.99
CA PRO A 200 -4.14 24.56 14.10
C PRO A 200 -5.67 24.44 13.92
N SER A 201 -6.31 25.41 13.28
CA SER A 201 -7.75 25.39 12.98
C SER A 201 -8.09 24.37 11.89
N ASP A 202 -7.24 24.19 10.90
CA ASP A 202 -7.39 23.16 9.86
C ASP A 202 -7.24 21.76 10.47
N LEU A 203 -6.27 21.58 11.37
CA LEU A 203 -6.09 20.31 12.06
C LEU A 203 -7.31 19.94 12.94
N VAL A 204 -7.98 20.95 13.55
CA VAL A 204 -9.26 20.74 14.25
C VAL A 204 -10.34 20.25 13.29
N ARG A 205 -10.41 20.80 12.08
CA ARG A 205 -11.39 20.39 11.06
C ARG A 205 -11.17 18.92 10.66
N GLU A 206 -9.93 18.52 10.43
CA GLU A 206 -9.59 17.12 10.13
C GLU A 206 -9.90 16.19 11.31
N ALA A 207 -9.59 16.62 12.53
CA ALA A 207 -9.93 15.84 13.73
C ALA A 207 -11.45 15.64 13.89
N ARG A 208 -12.26 16.63 13.53
CA ARG A 208 -13.74 16.49 13.50
C ARG A 208 -14.18 15.45 12.48
N THR A 209 -13.55 15.44 11.29
CA THR A 209 -13.83 14.45 10.26
C THR A 209 -13.49 13.04 10.74
N VAL A 210 -12.35 12.87 11.42
CA VAL A 210 -11.94 11.58 12.01
C VAL A 210 -12.91 11.14 13.11
N ALA A 211 -13.37 12.04 13.96
CA ALA A 211 -14.31 11.73 15.06
C ALA A 211 -15.73 11.48 14.56
N GLY A 212 -16.12 12.04 13.42
CA GLY A 212 -17.48 11.98 12.89
C GLY A 212 -17.94 10.55 12.58
N GLY A 213 -19.06 10.12 13.19
CA GLY A 213 -19.67 8.82 12.96
C GLY A 213 -18.91 7.61 13.53
N ARG A 214 -17.91 7.82 14.40
CA ARG A 214 -17.07 6.79 15.02
C ARG A 214 -17.14 6.87 16.53
N PRO A 215 -16.83 5.79 17.28
CA PRO A 215 -16.75 5.81 18.73
C PRO A 215 -15.50 6.57 19.23
N VAL A 216 -15.28 7.77 18.68
CA VAL A 216 -14.17 8.65 19.02
C VAL A 216 -14.76 9.96 19.57
N LYS A 217 -14.42 10.29 20.81
CA LYS A 217 -14.78 11.57 21.40
C LYS A 217 -13.72 12.61 21.04
N LEU A 218 -14.17 13.75 20.54
CA LEU A 218 -13.30 14.89 20.25
C LEU A 218 -13.54 16.00 21.27
N ARG A 219 -12.46 16.48 21.87
CA ARG A 219 -12.45 17.71 22.68
C ARG A 219 -11.35 18.63 22.16
N VAL A 220 -11.69 19.90 22.01
CA VAL A 220 -10.73 20.93 21.55
C VAL A 220 -10.72 22.04 22.61
N LEU A 221 -9.51 22.39 23.07
CA LEU A 221 -9.31 23.52 23.97
C LEU A 221 -8.75 24.71 23.17
N ASP A 222 -9.33 25.88 23.37
CA ASP A 222 -8.79 27.14 22.87
C ASP A 222 -7.76 27.76 23.85
N ALA A 223 -7.15 28.88 23.47
CA ALA A 223 -6.12 29.55 24.26
C ALA A 223 -6.62 29.96 25.65
N ALA A 224 -7.88 30.40 25.76
CA ALA A 224 -8.46 30.83 27.05
C ALA A 224 -8.65 29.64 27.98
N GLN A 225 -9.17 28.53 27.45
CA GLN A 225 -9.36 27.28 28.20
C GLN A 225 -8.00 26.69 28.63
N MET A 226 -6.99 26.69 27.75
CA MET A 226 -5.62 26.24 28.07
C MET A 226 -5.00 27.10 29.18
N LYS A 227 -5.16 28.43 29.12
CA LYS A 227 -4.68 29.34 30.16
C LYS A 227 -5.34 29.05 31.53
N LYS A 228 -6.65 28.79 31.53
CA LYS A 228 -7.38 28.49 32.76
C LYS A 228 -6.91 27.23 33.49
N ILE A 229 -6.38 26.24 32.74
CA ILE A 229 -5.86 24.99 33.31
C ILE A 229 -4.32 24.96 33.41
N GLY A 230 -3.67 26.14 33.23
CA GLY A 230 -2.23 26.29 33.46
C GLY A 230 -1.31 25.78 32.35
N MET A 231 -1.77 25.57 31.13
CA MET A 231 -0.95 25.10 29.97
C MET A 231 -0.06 26.22 29.41
N ASN A 232 0.69 26.94 30.26
CA ASN A 232 1.43 28.13 29.92
C ASN A 232 2.63 27.84 28.98
N ALA A 233 3.27 26.67 29.10
CA ALA A 233 4.38 26.30 28.22
C ALA A 233 3.92 26.18 26.77
N LEU A 234 2.81 25.52 26.52
CA LEU A 234 2.21 25.39 25.18
C LEU A 234 1.82 26.76 24.61
N LEU A 235 1.16 27.59 25.45
CA LEU A 235 0.82 28.95 25.05
C LEU A 235 2.06 29.83 24.79
N GLY A 236 3.16 29.61 25.51
CA GLY A 236 4.44 30.24 25.27
C GLY A 236 5.00 29.93 23.88
N VAL A 237 4.96 28.68 23.47
CA VAL A 237 5.38 28.25 22.12
C VAL A 237 4.46 28.88 21.03
N ALA A 238 3.17 28.96 21.28
CA ALA A 238 2.21 29.48 20.32
C ALA A 238 2.28 31.02 20.14
N ARG A 239 2.94 31.76 21.03
CA ARG A 239 2.98 33.25 21.01
C ARG A 239 3.59 33.86 19.76
N GLY A 240 4.45 33.10 19.05
CA GLY A 240 5.09 33.53 17.82
C GLY A 240 4.22 33.42 16.56
N SER A 241 3.01 32.84 16.68
CA SER A 241 2.09 32.63 15.57
C SER A 241 0.90 33.59 15.64
N SER A 242 0.43 34.05 14.47
CA SER A 242 -0.84 34.77 14.33
C SER A 242 -2.05 33.82 14.40
N GLU A 243 -1.83 32.52 14.21
CA GLU A 243 -2.88 31.51 14.22
C GLU A 243 -3.30 31.16 15.66
N PRO A 244 -4.62 31.01 15.93
CA PRO A 244 -5.10 30.70 17.27
C PRO A 244 -4.66 29.31 17.73
N ALA A 245 -3.99 29.24 18.88
CA ALA A 245 -3.58 27.98 19.49
C ALA A 245 -4.76 27.05 19.73
N LYS A 246 -4.61 25.77 19.43
CA LYS A 246 -5.57 24.70 19.66
C LYS A 246 -4.90 23.51 20.33
N PHE A 247 -5.60 22.88 21.26
CA PHE A 247 -5.20 21.60 21.84
C PHE A 247 -6.28 20.55 21.55
N ILE A 248 -5.94 19.54 20.78
CA ILE A 248 -6.87 18.54 20.25
C ILE A 248 -6.72 17.26 21.05
N ILE A 249 -7.82 16.74 21.57
CA ILE A 249 -7.90 15.48 22.31
C ILE A 249 -8.87 14.58 21.54
N LEU A 250 -8.37 13.45 21.08
CA LEU A 250 -9.14 12.36 20.50
C LEU A 250 -9.10 11.19 21.47
N GLU A 251 -10.26 10.75 21.95
CA GLU A 251 -10.41 9.65 22.88
C GLU A 251 -11.17 8.52 22.20
N TYR A 252 -10.55 7.36 22.06
CA TYR A 252 -11.14 6.15 21.53
C TYR A 252 -11.27 5.10 22.64
N ASP A 253 -12.49 4.64 22.92
CA ASP A 253 -12.75 3.52 23.82
C ASP A 253 -12.97 2.25 22.98
N GLY A 254 -11.94 1.41 22.91
CA GLY A 254 -11.96 0.14 22.17
C GLY A 254 -12.57 -1.04 22.93
N ARG A 255 -13.10 -0.81 24.13
CA ARG A 255 -13.76 -1.84 24.94
C ARG A 255 -15.19 -2.06 24.42
N ARG A 256 -15.33 -2.95 23.43
CA ARG A 256 -16.60 -3.52 22.98
C ARG A 256 -16.43 -4.99 22.69
#